data_2adce246ac4744bcc93dd5d90c08dfac
#
_entry.id   2adce246ac4744bcc93dd5d90c08dfac
#
_cell.length_a   1.000
_cell.length_b   1.000
_cell.length_c   1.000
_cell.angle_alpha   90.00
_cell.angle_beta   90.00
_cell.angle_gamma   90.00
#
_symmetry.space_group_name_H-M   'P 1'
#
loop_
_entity.id
_entity.type
_entity.pdbx_description
1 polymer ?
#
loop_
_entity_poly.entity_id
_entity_poly.type
_entity_poly.pdbx_seq_one_letter_code
_entity_poly.pdbx_strand_id
1 'polypeptide(L)' 'MDIDYIVQIWREDARFIAHAMPVDVASFGDTPQAARSAVEEAVRLFVQTAEDHGTLEQVLEESRKSHAATE' A
#
# COMPACT_ATOMS: atom_id res chain seq x y z
N MET A 1 -11.17 -0.55 10.76
CA MET A 1 -9.99 0.20 11.20
C MET A 1 -9.45 1.07 10.07
N ASP A 2 -9.22 2.35 10.37
CA ASP A 2 -8.65 3.27 9.40
C ASP A 2 -7.16 3.40 9.64
N ILE A 3 -6.38 3.35 8.57
CA ILE A 3 -4.96 3.65 8.65
C ILE A 3 -4.63 4.72 7.64
N ASP A 4 -3.73 5.59 8.03
CA ASP A 4 -3.24 6.63 7.13
C ASP A 4 -2.13 6.06 6.27
N TYR A 5 -2.23 6.32 4.97
CA TYR A 5 -1.19 5.89 4.06
C TYR A 5 -1.06 6.89 2.92
N ILE A 6 0.08 6.85 2.26
CA ILE A 6 0.39 7.72 1.14
C ILE A 6 0.45 6.86 -0.10
N VAL A 7 -0.19 7.33 -1.18
CA VAL A 7 -0.17 6.64 -2.46
C VAL A 7 0.70 7.44 -3.42
N GLN A 8 1.70 6.79 -3.97
CA GLN A 8 2.51 7.35 -5.05
C GLN A 8 2.12 6.67 -6.35
N ILE A 9 1.98 7.45 -7.41
CA ILE A 9 1.57 6.93 -8.71
C ILE A 9 2.58 7.39 -9.74
N TRP A 10 3.05 6.47 -10.57
CA TRP A 10 3.96 6.80 -11.67
C TRP A 10 3.65 5.94 -12.87
N ARG A 11 4.14 6.37 -14.03
CA ARG A 11 3.96 5.65 -15.27
C ARG A 11 5.13 4.71 -15.50
N GLU A 12 4.83 3.51 -15.95
CA GLU A 12 5.83 2.53 -16.29
C GLU A 12 5.39 1.82 -17.56
N ASP A 13 6.06 2.09 -18.67
CA ASP A 13 5.68 1.64 -20.02
C ASP A 13 4.26 2.12 -20.37
N ALA A 14 3.34 1.21 -20.65
CA ALA A 14 1.98 1.55 -21.05
C ALA A 14 0.99 1.52 -19.89
N ARG A 15 1.47 1.40 -18.65
CA ARG A 15 0.61 1.31 -17.48
C ARG A 15 1.07 2.23 -16.38
N PHE A 16 0.19 2.42 -15.41
CA PHE A 16 0.49 3.22 -14.22
C PHE A 16 0.60 2.29 -13.01
N ILE A 17 1.58 2.59 -12.16
CA ILE A 17 1.81 1.86 -10.92
C ILE A 17 1.39 2.76 -9.77
N ALA A 18 0.68 2.19 -8.80
CA ALA A 18 0.33 2.89 -7.57
C ALA A 18 0.93 2.11 -6.40
N HIS A 19 1.57 2.81 -5.49
CA HIS A 19 2.25 2.20 -4.36
C HIS A 19 1.82 2.90 -3.07
N ALA A 20 1.34 2.14 -2.11
CA ALA A 20 0.87 2.64 -0.83
C ALA A 20 1.89 2.33 0.26
N MET A 21 2.24 3.35 1.04
CA MET A 21 3.17 3.24 2.16
C MET A 21 2.48 3.69 3.44
N PRO A 22 2.77 3.15 4.60
CA PRO A 22 3.87 2.22 4.92
C PRO A 22 3.55 0.74 4.74
N VAL A 23 2.34 0.41 4.30
CA VAL A 23 1.93 -1.00 4.17
C VAL A 23 2.64 -1.72 3.03
N ASP A 24 3.29 -0.97 2.14
CA ASP A 24 4.09 -1.52 1.04
C ASP A 24 3.26 -2.40 0.10
N VAL A 25 2.10 -1.89 -0.28
CA VAL A 25 1.20 -2.56 -1.21
C VAL A 25 1.24 -1.82 -2.53
N ALA A 26 1.38 -2.53 -3.63
CA ALA A 26 1.42 -1.94 -4.96
C ALA A 26 0.39 -2.59 -5.87
N SER A 27 -0.10 -1.80 -6.82
CA SER A 27 -1.02 -2.30 -7.83
C SER A 27 -0.81 -1.50 -9.11
N PHE A 28 -1.52 -1.85 -10.17
CA PHE A 28 -1.35 -1.17 -11.43
C PHE A 28 -2.68 -1.03 -12.16
N GLY A 29 -2.69 -0.14 -13.16
CA GLY A 29 -3.86 0.07 -13.99
C GLY A 29 -3.48 0.77 -15.28
N ASP A 30 -4.42 0.88 -16.22
CA ASP A 30 -4.19 1.52 -17.51
C ASP A 30 -4.26 3.05 -17.42
N THR A 31 -4.80 3.57 -16.32
CA THR A 31 -4.87 5.01 -16.05
C THR A 31 -4.45 5.25 -14.61
N PRO A 32 -4.07 6.50 -14.25
CA PRO A 32 -3.77 6.82 -12.85
C PRO A 32 -4.93 6.51 -11.92
N GLN A 33 -6.16 6.80 -12.37
CA GLN A 33 -7.34 6.53 -11.56
C GLN A 33 -7.55 5.03 -11.35
N ALA A 34 -7.33 4.22 -12.39
CA ALA A 34 -7.45 2.78 -12.27
C ALA A 34 -6.39 2.20 -11.33
N ALA A 35 -5.17 2.71 -11.43
CA ALA A 35 -4.09 2.27 -10.54
C ALA A 35 -4.40 2.64 -9.08
N ARG A 36 -4.92 3.85 -8.85
CA ARG A 36 -5.31 4.29 -7.51
C ARG A 36 -6.41 3.40 -6.94
N SER A 37 -7.46 3.16 -7.72
CA SER A 37 -8.55 2.30 -7.28
C SER A 37 -8.07 0.90 -6.94
N ALA A 38 -7.17 0.38 -7.76
CA ALA A 38 -6.63 -0.96 -7.56
C ALA A 38 -5.81 -1.05 -6.27
N VAL A 39 -4.96 -0.04 -6.00
CA VAL A 39 -4.13 -0.08 -4.79
C VAL A 39 -5.00 0.16 -3.55
N GLU A 40 -6.02 1.00 -3.63
CA GLU A 40 -6.93 1.21 -2.51
C GLU A 40 -7.68 -0.06 -2.14
N GLU A 41 -8.12 -0.80 -3.14
CA GLU A 41 -8.76 -2.09 -2.92
C GLU A 41 -7.78 -3.08 -2.28
N ALA A 42 -6.55 -3.12 -2.78
CA ALA A 42 -5.52 -4.01 -2.25
C ALA A 42 -5.18 -3.67 -0.80
N VAL A 43 -5.09 -2.38 -0.47
CA VAL A 43 -4.83 -1.94 0.92
C VAL A 43 -5.98 -2.38 1.82
N ARG A 44 -7.21 -2.19 1.36
CA ARG A 44 -8.39 -2.59 2.15
C ARG A 44 -8.35 -4.08 2.48
N LEU A 45 -8.06 -4.92 1.48
CA LEU A 45 -7.97 -6.36 1.68
C LEU A 45 -6.81 -6.73 2.59
N PHE A 46 -5.68 -6.06 2.43
CA PHE A 46 -4.51 -6.28 3.27
C PHE A 46 -4.82 -5.98 4.74
N VAL A 47 -5.43 -4.82 5.01
CA VAL A 47 -5.77 -4.41 6.36
C VAL A 47 -6.78 -5.39 6.97
N GLN A 48 -7.80 -5.75 6.21
CA GLN A 48 -8.82 -6.68 6.69
C GLN A 48 -8.21 -8.04 7.07
N THR A 49 -7.33 -8.56 6.22
CA THR A 49 -6.66 -9.83 6.47
C THR A 49 -5.77 -9.74 7.71
N ALA A 50 -5.01 -8.66 7.85
CA ALA A 50 -4.12 -8.47 8.98
C ALA A 50 -4.91 -8.33 10.29
N GLU A 51 -6.05 -7.62 10.26
CA GLU A 51 -6.92 -7.51 11.43
C GLU A 51 -7.47 -8.87 11.85
N ASP A 52 -7.90 -9.66 10.87
CA ASP A 52 -8.45 -11.00 11.15
C ASP A 52 -7.41 -11.92 11.78
N HIS A 53 -6.14 -11.72 11.46
CA HIS A 53 -5.06 -12.52 12.00
C HIS A 53 -4.34 -11.86 13.18
N GLY A 54 -4.72 -10.64 13.52
CA GLY A 54 -4.13 -9.93 14.64
C GLY A 54 -2.68 -9.50 14.40
N THR A 55 -2.28 -9.31 13.14
CA THR A 55 -0.89 -9.00 12.80
C THR A 55 -0.67 -7.59 12.27
N LEU A 56 -1.73 -6.79 12.16
CA LEU A 56 -1.64 -5.48 11.54
C LEU A 56 -0.62 -4.56 12.22
N GLU A 57 -0.68 -4.46 13.53
CA GLU A 57 0.23 -3.58 14.27
C GLU A 57 1.69 -3.97 14.07
N GLN A 58 1.96 -5.25 14.06
CA GLN A 58 3.31 -5.75 13.84
C GLN A 58 3.82 -5.39 12.45
N VAL A 59 2.99 -5.54 11.43
CA VAL A 59 3.37 -5.20 10.06
C VAL A 59 3.68 -3.71 9.92
N LEU A 60 2.83 -2.87 10.48
CA LEU A 60 3.03 -1.42 10.41
C LEU A 60 4.29 -1.00 11.16
N GLU A 61 4.55 -1.60 12.29
CA GLU A 61 5.74 -1.30 13.08
C GLU A 61 7.01 -1.70 12.33
N GLU A 62 7.02 -2.87 11.72
CA GLU A 62 8.17 -3.33 10.93
C GLU A 62 8.43 -2.42 9.73
N SER A 63 7.36 -1.96 9.08
CA SER A 63 7.50 -1.04 7.96
C SER A 63 8.14 0.28 8.39
N ARG A 64 7.74 0.80 9.56
CA ARG A 64 8.35 2.02 10.10
C ARG A 64 9.83 1.83 10.42
N LYS A 65 10.17 0.69 11.00
CA LYS A 65 11.57 0.38 11.30
C LYS A 65 12.41 0.31 10.04
N SER A 66 11.88 -0.31 8.99
CA SER A 66 12.58 -0.38 7.71
C SER A 66 12.85 1.00 7.15
N HIS A 67 11.87 1.90 7.23
CA HIS A 67 12.04 3.27 6.77
C HIS A 67 13.08 4.02 7.58
N ALA A 68 13.06 3.85 8.89
CA ALA A 68 14.05 4.50 9.76
C ALA A 68 15.46 3.99 9.46
N ALA A 69 15.59 2.73 9.14
CA ALA A 69 16.90 2.13 8.88
C ALA A 69 17.51 2.58 7.55
N THR A 70 16.72 3.06 6.61
CA THR A 70 17.23 3.51 5.31
C THR A 70 17.77 4.94 5.35
N GLU A 71 17.58 5.63 6.41
CA GLU A 71 18.14 6.96 6.59
C GLU A 71 19.58 6.86 7.08
#